data_d54d5fa22470746bb2c5a1f853b7da2d
#
_entry.id   d54d5fa22470746bb2c5a1f853b7da2d
#
_cell.length_a   1.000
_cell.length_b   1.000
_cell.length_c   1.000
_cell.angle_alpha   90.00
_cell.angle_beta   90.00
_cell.angle_gamma   90.00
#
_symmetry.space_group_name_H-M   'P 1'
#
loop_
_entity.id
_entity.type
_entity.pdbx_description
1 polymer ?
#
loop_
_entity_poly.entity_id
_entity_poly.type
_entity_poly.pdbx_seq_one_letter_code
_entity_poly.pdbx_strand_id
1 'polypeptide(L)'
;MKREDGYIRYTGAFEPDLEKHDGGLRPAVGTWNVQAVRANRTHPEENGGCGNTYNHAPNITFWRGRFYLAWLTNPVSEHLGAGQTLLAASADALHWETPRVLFPPYPLDLSLDNGPRSDLFREGDCACMHQRMNFYIAPNGRLLAFGFYGLAPEVWTMPCSGYGIGRAVREIREDGSLGPVYMALYSTSCGYNERTCRYPKWTESGDPGFREAVEAALGDKLNTLQWWEENRDWPEEDFFAVRGAGQAFNWYPLPDGRLVGLWKHSRTSLSEDGGKTWAPVQVSPSLVMSGGKMWGERTGDGRYALLYNPNTDTCHRWPLAAATGENGIEYDGMLCVHGEVPLQRFWGFWRDMGPSYVRGLEGGAVSPDGALYVTYSVNKEDIWVSRVPVPLTGRVCEHRKDDFDRLTPRTWIPGWNAYSGKWTEVSLERVHVPGETDFQAIRLRDRDPWDYAKAVRVFPESERVRLRAGVQPRQNYFGRLEIDLEDGRGVCVFRVIFDSDRTLKLKHGNAFSVYGTYGSDLNDLIIEADCTARTVTFRRGEEKAETWKFFNSARTVERLVFRTGRKRRSPTLEDDREFQPPEDLPGADEPLKQESVWYIRSFESEGLEA
;
A
#
# COMPACT_ATOMS: atom_id res chain seq x y z
N MET A 1 17.55 -15.82 -34.74
CA MET A 1 17.37 -15.53 -33.29
C MET A 1 17.31 -14.02 -33.16
N LYS A 2 16.16 -13.42 -32.87
CA LYS A 2 16.08 -12.03 -32.43
C LYS A 2 16.88 -11.96 -31.10
N ARG A 3 17.89 -11.08 -31.03
CA ARG A 3 18.49 -10.71 -29.74
C ARG A 3 17.32 -10.26 -28.85
N GLU A 4 17.05 -11.00 -27.77
CA GLU A 4 16.19 -10.50 -26.73
C GLU A 4 16.89 -9.25 -26.18
N ASP A 5 16.25 -8.11 -26.36
CA ASP A 5 16.72 -6.87 -25.77
C ASP A 5 16.70 -7.11 -24.25
N GLY A 6 17.82 -6.85 -23.57
CA GLY A 6 18.04 -7.20 -22.16
C GLY A 6 17.24 -6.33 -21.17
N TYR A 7 16.00 -5.94 -21.50
CA TYR A 7 15.13 -5.13 -20.66
C TYR A 7 13.67 -5.61 -20.71
N ILE A 8 12.94 -5.39 -19.61
CA ILE A 8 11.51 -5.63 -19.55
C ILE A 8 10.75 -4.48 -20.23
N ARG A 9 9.54 -4.77 -20.73
CA ARG A 9 8.73 -3.78 -21.46
C ARG A 9 7.24 -3.95 -21.21
N TYR A 10 6.54 -2.84 -21.19
CA TYR A 10 5.09 -2.81 -21.27
C TYR A 10 4.67 -2.73 -22.74
N THR A 11 3.83 -3.66 -23.17
CA THR A 11 3.34 -3.79 -24.57
C THR A 11 1.84 -3.61 -24.68
N GLY A 12 1.15 -3.38 -23.55
CA GLY A 12 -0.29 -3.13 -23.53
C GLY A 12 -0.66 -1.80 -24.17
N ALA A 13 -1.89 -1.71 -24.64
CA ALA A 13 -2.42 -0.50 -25.30
C ALA A 13 -3.03 0.52 -24.31
N PHE A 14 -2.99 0.24 -23.02
CA PHE A 14 -3.63 1.10 -22.03
C PHE A 14 -2.62 2.11 -21.45
N GLU A 15 -2.99 3.39 -21.49
CA GLU A 15 -2.28 4.48 -20.83
C GLU A 15 -3.13 5.01 -19.67
N PRO A 16 -2.59 5.12 -18.45
CA PRO A 16 -3.31 5.66 -17.31
C PRO A 16 -3.71 7.13 -17.52
N ASP A 17 -4.93 7.45 -17.12
CA ASP A 17 -5.44 8.81 -17.02
C ASP A 17 -5.09 9.39 -15.64
N LEU A 18 -4.06 10.23 -15.58
CA LEU A 18 -3.52 10.76 -14.33
C LEU A 18 -4.41 11.80 -13.65
N GLU A 19 -5.45 12.31 -14.33
CA GLU A 19 -6.51 13.10 -13.68
C GLU A 19 -7.37 12.25 -12.73
N LYS A 20 -7.23 10.93 -12.81
CA LYS A 20 -7.89 9.97 -11.92
C LYS A 20 -6.85 9.24 -11.07
N HIS A 21 -7.07 9.17 -9.76
CA HIS A 21 -6.14 8.49 -8.87
C HIS A 21 -6.02 6.98 -9.14
N ASP A 22 -7.07 6.35 -9.67
CA ASP A 22 -7.05 4.96 -10.13
C ASP A 22 -6.53 4.80 -11.57
N GLY A 23 -6.14 5.90 -12.23
CA GLY A 23 -5.67 5.90 -13.61
C GLY A 23 -6.75 5.55 -14.64
N GLY A 24 -8.03 5.50 -14.26
CA GLY A 24 -9.10 4.95 -15.10
C GLY A 24 -8.89 3.46 -15.40
N LEU A 25 -8.11 2.76 -14.57
CA LEU A 25 -7.84 1.33 -14.67
C LEU A 25 -8.97 0.50 -14.07
N ARG A 26 -9.16 -0.72 -14.57
CA ARG A 26 -9.94 -1.71 -13.84
C ARG A 26 -9.22 -2.09 -12.55
N PRO A 27 -9.92 -2.21 -11.41
CA PRO A 27 -9.30 -2.71 -10.19
C PRO A 27 -8.90 -4.18 -10.35
N ALA A 28 -7.80 -4.58 -9.75
CA ALA A 28 -7.54 -6.00 -9.54
C ALA A 28 -8.62 -6.56 -8.61
N VAL A 29 -9.45 -7.48 -9.12
CA VAL A 29 -10.66 -7.96 -8.43
C VAL A 29 -10.32 -8.66 -7.12
N GLY A 30 -11.01 -8.30 -6.05
CA GLY A 30 -10.83 -8.87 -4.72
C GLY A 30 -9.65 -8.28 -3.94
N THR A 31 -9.02 -7.21 -4.44
CA THR A 31 -7.94 -6.51 -3.73
C THR A 31 -8.46 -5.81 -2.48
N TRP A 32 -7.78 -6.03 -1.37
CA TRP A 32 -8.00 -5.31 -0.12
C TRP A 32 -6.80 -4.44 0.20
N ASN A 33 -7.06 -3.15 0.38
CA ASN A 33 -6.11 -2.16 0.83
C ASN A 33 -6.39 -1.88 2.30
N VAL A 34 -5.47 -2.23 3.18
CA VAL A 34 -5.60 -2.12 4.63
C VAL A 34 -4.56 -1.15 5.16
N GLN A 35 -5.01 -0.13 5.88
CA GLN A 35 -4.11 0.78 6.58
C GLN A 35 -3.56 0.08 7.83
N ALA A 36 -2.33 -0.40 7.75
CA ALA A 36 -1.67 -1.03 8.88
C ALA A 36 -1.34 -0.01 9.97
N VAL A 37 -0.92 1.20 9.57
CA VAL A 37 -0.57 2.29 10.47
C VAL A 37 -1.12 3.61 9.93
N ARG A 38 -1.76 4.37 10.80
CA ARG A 38 -2.17 5.76 10.58
C ARG A 38 -1.25 6.66 11.39
N ALA A 39 -0.60 7.61 10.73
CA ALA A 39 0.20 8.61 11.43
C ALA A 39 -0.68 9.39 12.41
N ASN A 40 -0.18 9.58 13.62
CA ASN A 40 -0.86 10.30 14.68
C ASN A 40 0.16 10.98 15.60
N ARG A 41 -0.04 12.26 15.89
CA ARG A 41 0.85 13.06 16.69
C ARG A 41 0.43 13.11 18.17
N THR A 42 -0.88 13.10 18.41
CA THR A 42 -1.48 13.24 19.73
C THR A 42 -1.71 11.92 20.47
N HIS A 43 -1.72 10.79 19.72
CA HIS A 43 -1.84 9.44 20.25
C HIS A 43 -0.59 8.60 19.92
N PRO A 44 0.58 8.95 20.50
CA PRO A 44 1.85 8.27 20.20
C PRO A 44 1.84 6.78 20.56
N GLU A 45 0.99 6.35 21.52
CA GLU A 45 0.80 4.95 21.90
C GLU A 45 0.29 4.08 20.75
N GLU A 46 -0.42 4.64 19.79
CA GLU A 46 -0.88 3.92 18.60
C GLU A 46 0.25 3.74 17.56
N ASN A 47 1.36 4.48 17.74
CA ASN A 47 2.43 4.60 16.75
C ASN A 47 3.82 4.35 17.35
N GLY A 48 3.95 3.30 18.18
CA GLY A 48 5.22 2.87 18.74
C GLY A 48 5.79 3.80 19.81
N GLY A 49 4.97 4.61 20.45
CA GLY A 49 5.35 5.54 21.51
C GLY A 49 5.95 6.85 20.99
N CYS A 50 5.85 7.14 19.69
CA CYS A 50 6.33 8.40 19.11
C CYS A 50 5.24 9.12 18.33
N GLY A 51 5.22 10.45 18.41
CA GLY A 51 4.34 11.32 17.61
C GLY A 51 4.90 11.63 16.21
N ASN A 52 5.69 10.73 15.64
CA ASN A 52 6.25 10.90 14.31
C ASN A 52 5.17 10.76 13.23
N THR A 53 5.20 11.67 12.25
CA THR A 53 4.20 11.69 11.18
C THR A 53 4.76 11.39 9.81
N TYR A 54 6.07 11.32 9.67
CA TYR A 54 6.72 10.85 8.45
C TYR A 54 6.96 9.33 8.56
N ASN A 55 6.17 8.53 7.85
CA ASN A 55 6.30 7.07 7.79
C ASN A 55 6.54 6.63 6.35
N HIS A 56 7.65 5.94 6.08
CA HIS A 56 8.03 5.66 4.71
C HIS A 56 8.85 4.38 4.53
N ALA A 57 9.03 4.01 3.26
CA ALA A 57 9.83 2.88 2.78
C ALA A 57 9.57 1.58 3.56
N PRO A 58 8.30 1.16 3.68
CA PRO A 58 7.98 -0.07 4.39
C PRO A 58 8.51 -1.31 3.65
N ASN A 59 8.69 -2.37 4.42
CA ASN A 59 9.00 -3.70 3.94
C ASN A 59 8.23 -4.74 4.73
N ILE A 60 7.87 -5.83 4.08
CA ILE A 60 7.01 -6.89 4.63
C ILE A 60 7.63 -8.27 4.38
N THR A 61 7.46 -9.16 5.33
CA THR A 61 7.81 -10.58 5.18
C THR A 61 6.76 -11.47 5.85
N PHE A 62 6.74 -12.75 5.49
CA PHE A 62 5.95 -13.77 6.18
C PHE A 62 6.87 -14.86 6.70
N TRP A 63 6.86 -15.08 8.00
CA TRP A 63 7.74 -16.03 8.65
C TRP A 63 7.01 -16.74 9.80
N ARG A 64 7.10 -18.07 9.83
CA ARG A 64 6.49 -18.92 10.88
C ARG A 64 5.03 -18.59 11.20
N GLY A 65 4.22 -18.42 10.13
CA GLY A 65 2.78 -18.19 10.26
C GLY A 65 2.38 -16.76 10.64
N ARG A 66 3.31 -15.80 10.60
CA ARG A 66 3.03 -14.39 10.89
C ARG A 66 3.64 -13.46 9.85
N PHE A 67 2.93 -12.39 9.55
CA PHE A 67 3.46 -11.26 8.80
C PHE A 67 4.20 -10.32 9.74
N TYR A 68 5.31 -9.78 9.26
CA TYR A 68 6.08 -8.73 9.91
C TYR A 68 6.23 -7.57 8.94
N LEU A 69 5.94 -6.36 9.41
CA LEU A 69 5.95 -5.11 8.66
C LEU A 69 6.84 -4.13 9.39
N ALA A 70 7.87 -3.61 8.71
CA ALA A 70 8.77 -2.62 9.28
C ALA A 70 8.86 -1.39 8.36
N TRP A 71 9.04 -0.21 8.94
CA TRP A 71 9.17 1.04 8.21
C TRP A 71 10.01 2.04 9.00
N LEU A 72 10.62 2.98 8.30
CA LEU A 72 11.23 4.13 8.95
C LEU A 72 10.15 5.13 9.39
N THR A 73 10.39 5.76 10.54
CA THR A 73 9.58 6.88 11.03
C THR A 73 10.47 8.00 11.51
N ASN A 74 10.19 9.21 11.04
CA ASN A 74 10.87 10.45 11.43
C ASN A 74 9.83 11.47 11.94
N PRO A 75 10.23 12.47 12.71
CA PRO A 75 9.27 13.41 13.32
C PRO A 75 8.35 14.10 12.31
N VAL A 76 8.91 14.68 11.24
CA VAL A 76 8.17 15.51 10.29
C VAL A 76 8.55 15.23 8.84
N SER A 77 9.83 14.99 8.55
CA SER A 77 10.39 14.92 7.19
C SER A 77 11.35 13.76 7.02
N GLU A 78 11.71 13.45 5.78
CA GLU A 78 12.56 12.28 5.46
C GLU A 78 13.94 12.34 6.13
N HIS A 79 14.54 13.51 6.15
CA HIS A 79 15.90 13.72 6.66
C HIS A 79 15.86 14.58 7.92
N LEU A 80 15.28 14.04 8.98
CA LEU A 80 15.22 14.72 10.27
C LEU A 80 15.36 13.69 11.41
N GLY A 81 16.32 13.92 12.33
CA GLY A 81 16.38 13.17 13.60
C GLY A 81 15.21 13.58 14.52
N ALA A 82 14.80 12.82 15.52
CA ALA A 82 15.27 11.50 15.89
C ALA A 82 14.47 10.40 15.16
N GLY A 83 15.02 9.88 14.10
CA GLY A 83 14.38 8.80 13.35
C GLY A 83 14.54 7.45 14.03
N GLN A 84 13.59 6.55 13.80
CA GLN A 84 13.62 5.17 14.27
C GLN A 84 12.95 4.24 13.26
N THR A 85 13.07 2.95 13.46
CA THR A 85 12.32 1.95 12.71
C THR A 85 11.27 1.32 13.62
N LEU A 86 10.05 1.23 13.14
CA LEU A 86 8.97 0.52 13.81
C LEU A 86 8.72 -0.85 13.18
N LEU A 87 8.11 -1.75 13.96
CA LEU A 87 7.73 -3.09 13.58
C LEU A 87 6.29 -3.35 14.06
N ALA A 88 5.43 -3.81 13.16
CA ALA A 88 4.14 -4.39 13.48
C ALA A 88 4.08 -5.85 13.01
N ALA A 89 3.28 -6.66 13.69
CA ALA A 89 3.04 -8.04 13.30
C ALA A 89 1.54 -8.29 13.10
N SER A 90 1.23 -9.29 12.27
CA SER A 90 -0.15 -9.71 11.99
C SER A 90 -0.19 -11.21 11.71
N ALA A 91 -1.28 -11.89 12.09
CA ALA A 91 -1.50 -13.28 11.72
C ALA A 91 -2.11 -13.42 10.31
N ASP A 92 -2.77 -12.38 9.81
CA ASP A 92 -3.62 -12.42 8.62
C ASP A 92 -3.42 -11.26 7.64
N ALA A 93 -2.49 -10.33 7.92
CA ALA A 93 -2.28 -9.09 7.19
C ALA A 93 -3.52 -8.15 7.12
N LEU A 94 -4.60 -8.50 7.81
CA LEU A 94 -5.83 -7.70 7.94
C LEU A 94 -5.86 -6.94 9.25
N HIS A 95 -5.45 -7.62 10.35
CA HIS A 95 -5.43 -7.07 11.70
C HIS A 95 -3.99 -6.91 12.18
N TRP A 96 -3.51 -5.68 12.28
CA TRP A 96 -2.14 -5.35 12.67
C TRP A 96 -2.06 -4.98 14.15
N GLU A 97 -1.07 -5.56 14.83
CA GLU A 97 -0.74 -5.23 16.21
C GLU A 97 -0.24 -3.78 16.32
N THR A 98 -0.34 -3.21 17.51
CA THR A 98 0.27 -1.90 17.80
C THR A 98 1.77 -1.95 17.50
N PRO A 99 2.29 -0.99 16.75
CA PRO A 99 3.71 -0.94 16.43
C PRO A 99 4.61 -0.85 17.65
N ARG A 100 5.79 -1.43 17.55
CA ARG A 100 6.86 -1.35 18.54
C ARG A 100 8.19 -0.99 17.90
N VAL A 101 9.12 -0.49 18.69
CA VAL A 101 10.41 -0.04 18.18
C VAL A 101 11.29 -1.24 17.78
N LEU A 102 11.64 -1.31 16.50
CA LEU A 102 12.61 -2.29 15.96
C LEU A 102 14.04 -1.76 16.10
N PHE A 103 14.32 -0.57 15.58
CA PHE A 103 15.59 0.13 15.78
C PHE A 103 15.30 1.45 16.47
N PRO A 104 15.81 1.64 17.71
CA PRO A 104 15.55 2.86 18.49
C PRO A 104 16.22 4.09 17.90
N PRO A 105 15.84 5.29 18.32
CA PRO A 105 16.59 6.50 18.01
C PRO A 105 18.07 6.32 18.40
N TYR A 106 18.97 6.90 17.59
CA TYR A 106 20.39 6.87 17.82
C TYR A 106 20.87 8.26 18.27
N PRO A 107 20.87 8.58 19.57
CA PRO A 107 21.42 9.83 20.06
C PRO A 107 22.94 9.84 19.89
N LEU A 108 23.45 10.96 19.40
CA LEU A 108 24.87 11.18 19.23
C LEU A 108 25.56 11.35 20.58
N ASP A 109 26.73 10.77 20.69
CA ASP A 109 27.62 10.91 21.83
C ASP A 109 28.94 11.47 21.33
N LEU A 110 29.13 12.76 21.46
CA LEU A 110 30.30 13.47 20.94
C LEU A 110 31.60 13.09 21.69
N SER A 111 31.49 12.43 22.85
CA SER A 111 32.63 11.88 23.57
C SER A 111 33.27 10.68 22.87
N LEU A 112 32.56 10.03 21.97
CA LEU A 112 33.04 8.87 21.20
C LEU A 112 33.86 9.24 19.95
N ASP A 113 34.14 10.53 19.72
CA ASP A 113 34.74 10.98 18.45
C ASP A 113 33.98 10.42 17.23
N ASN A 114 32.76 10.90 17.06
CA ASN A 114 31.77 10.39 16.09
C ASN A 114 32.10 10.73 14.61
N GLY A 115 33.37 10.72 14.28
CA GLY A 115 33.84 10.91 12.92
C GLY A 115 34.01 12.36 12.49
N PRO A 116 34.37 12.58 11.21
CA PRO A 116 34.87 13.87 10.72
C PRO A 116 33.82 14.99 10.64
N ARG A 117 32.58 14.72 11.07
CA ARG A 117 31.44 15.68 10.98
C ARG A 117 30.79 15.93 12.33
N SER A 118 31.43 15.55 13.41
CA SER A 118 30.93 15.74 14.77
C SER A 118 30.74 17.22 15.12
N ASP A 119 31.48 18.12 14.49
CA ASP A 119 31.37 19.59 14.62
C ASP A 119 30.04 20.17 14.10
N LEU A 120 29.28 19.41 13.29
CA LEU A 120 27.98 19.83 12.78
C LEU A 120 26.82 19.53 13.75
N PHE A 121 27.08 18.82 14.85
CA PHE A 121 26.04 18.33 15.77
C PHE A 121 26.31 18.76 17.20
N ARG A 122 25.26 18.74 18.01
CA ARG A 122 25.30 18.98 19.45
C ARG A 122 25.12 17.65 20.20
N GLU A 123 25.64 17.60 21.42
CA GLU A 123 25.38 16.50 22.32
C GLU A 123 23.87 16.28 22.47
N GLY A 124 23.40 15.04 22.28
CA GLY A 124 21.99 14.68 22.34
C GLY A 124 21.21 14.80 21.03
N ASP A 125 21.80 15.41 19.98
CA ASP A 125 21.22 15.32 18.65
C ASP A 125 21.11 13.84 18.23
N CYS A 126 20.09 13.51 17.43
CA CYS A 126 19.84 12.14 17.02
C CYS A 126 20.03 11.95 15.51
N ALA A 127 20.54 10.77 15.15
CA ALA A 127 20.54 10.32 13.77
C ALA A 127 19.10 10.15 13.23
N CYS A 128 18.95 10.23 11.92
CA CYS A 128 17.73 9.78 11.24
C CYS A 128 17.89 8.33 10.79
N MET A 129 16.76 7.65 10.66
CA MET A 129 16.68 6.43 9.88
C MET A 129 16.54 6.79 8.41
N HIS A 130 17.14 6.00 7.55
CA HIS A 130 17.03 6.19 6.11
C HIS A 130 16.49 4.92 5.42
N GLN A 131 16.19 5.04 4.16
CA GLN A 131 15.59 3.98 3.34
C GLN A 131 16.44 2.68 3.31
N ARG A 132 15.96 1.67 2.64
CA ARG A 132 16.64 0.37 2.47
C ARG A 132 16.76 -0.47 3.73
N MET A 133 15.70 -0.46 4.50
CA MET A 133 15.46 -1.54 5.44
C MET A 133 15.03 -2.78 4.66
N ASN A 134 15.29 -3.95 5.21
CA ASN A 134 14.80 -5.21 4.66
C ASN A 134 14.77 -6.31 5.71
N PHE A 135 14.01 -7.35 5.41
CA PHE A 135 14.04 -8.60 6.15
C PHE A 135 14.91 -9.62 5.41
N TYR A 136 15.48 -10.55 6.18
CA TYR A 136 16.23 -11.68 5.66
C TYR A 136 15.94 -12.93 6.49
N ILE A 137 15.42 -13.98 5.86
CA ILE A 137 15.27 -15.30 6.47
C ILE A 137 16.55 -16.08 6.18
N ALA A 138 17.36 -16.25 7.20
CA ALA A 138 18.65 -16.92 7.06
C ALA A 138 18.47 -18.44 6.82
N PRO A 139 19.47 -19.13 6.21
CA PRO A 139 19.40 -20.57 5.97
C PRO A 139 19.20 -21.41 7.24
N ASN A 140 19.66 -20.93 8.39
CA ASN A 140 19.43 -21.56 9.70
C ASN A 140 18.04 -21.25 10.30
N GLY A 141 17.14 -20.62 9.54
CA GLY A 141 15.76 -20.37 9.90
C GLY A 141 15.49 -19.13 10.76
N ARG A 142 16.52 -18.34 11.08
CA ARG A 142 16.39 -17.10 11.86
C ARG A 142 15.88 -15.97 10.97
N LEU A 143 15.07 -15.07 11.54
CA LEU A 143 14.60 -13.85 10.88
C LEU A 143 15.46 -12.66 11.33
N LEU A 144 16.13 -12.03 10.38
CA LEU A 144 16.89 -10.80 10.59
C LEU A 144 16.15 -9.60 9.97
N ALA A 145 16.25 -8.46 10.65
CA ALA A 145 15.85 -7.16 10.13
C ALA A 145 17.10 -6.27 10.04
N PHE A 146 17.17 -5.47 8.96
CA PHE A 146 18.24 -4.52 8.72
C PHE A 146 17.70 -3.11 8.64
N GLY A 147 18.47 -2.13 9.13
CA GLY A 147 18.16 -0.70 9.05
C GLY A 147 19.43 0.10 8.81
N PHE A 148 19.31 1.36 8.44
CA PHE A 148 20.44 2.25 8.20
C PHE A 148 20.32 3.52 9.04
N TYR A 149 21.33 3.81 9.82
CA TYR A 149 21.48 5.06 10.55
C TYR A 149 22.37 6.02 9.77
N GLY A 150 21.96 7.26 9.68
CA GLY A 150 22.75 8.31 9.07
C GLY A 150 22.50 9.68 9.72
N LEU A 151 23.39 10.60 9.46
CA LEU A 151 23.31 11.96 9.98
C LEU A 151 22.61 12.87 8.98
N ALA A 152 21.77 13.77 9.47
CA ALA A 152 21.14 14.82 8.68
C ALA A 152 21.23 16.14 9.44
N PRO A 153 22.35 16.90 9.28
CA PRO A 153 22.49 18.21 9.92
C PRO A 153 21.44 19.21 9.46
N GLU A 154 20.90 18.99 8.24
CA GLU A 154 19.84 19.80 7.66
C GLU A 154 18.84 18.91 6.94
N VAL A 155 17.60 19.36 6.82
CA VAL A 155 16.50 18.62 6.16
C VAL A 155 16.79 18.24 4.70
N TRP A 156 17.71 18.94 4.04
CA TRP A 156 18.14 18.69 2.66
C TRP A 156 19.33 17.72 2.54
N THR A 157 19.96 17.39 3.65
CA THR A 157 21.12 16.50 3.66
C THR A 157 20.66 15.05 3.45
N MET A 158 21.22 14.39 2.46
CA MET A 158 20.98 12.96 2.26
C MET A 158 21.92 12.14 3.15
N PRO A 159 21.42 11.39 4.12
CA PRO A 159 22.26 10.64 5.07
C PRO A 159 23.22 9.64 4.43
N CYS A 160 22.89 9.17 3.24
CA CYS A 160 23.70 8.24 2.47
C CYS A 160 24.73 8.91 1.53
N SER A 161 24.95 10.23 1.66
CA SER A 161 25.91 10.99 0.85
C SER A 161 27.06 11.50 1.73
N GLY A 162 27.87 10.60 2.27
CA GLY A 162 28.99 10.90 3.14
C GLY A 162 28.58 11.23 4.58
N TYR A 163 27.36 10.86 5.01
CA TYR A 163 26.85 11.09 6.37
C TYR A 163 26.36 9.79 7.05
N GLY A 164 26.68 8.63 6.48
CA GLY A 164 26.29 7.35 7.05
C GLY A 164 26.97 7.06 8.38
N ILE A 165 26.22 6.50 9.33
CA ILE A 165 26.76 5.84 10.53
C ILE A 165 27.01 4.37 10.20
N GLY A 166 26.03 3.71 9.60
CA GLY A 166 26.14 2.34 9.13
C GLY A 166 24.86 1.57 9.14
N ARG A 167 24.97 0.30 8.78
CA ARG A 167 23.87 -0.64 8.71
C ARG A 167 23.74 -1.42 10.00
N ALA A 168 22.60 -1.27 10.66
CA ALA A 168 22.24 -2.02 11.84
C ALA A 168 21.54 -3.33 11.46
N VAL A 169 21.68 -4.34 12.33
CA VAL A 169 21.00 -5.63 12.24
C VAL A 169 20.42 -6.03 13.59
N ARG A 170 19.26 -6.67 13.55
CA ARG A 170 18.57 -7.19 14.74
C ARG A 170 17.82 -8.47 14.39
N GLU A 171 17.81 -9.43 15.30
CA GLU A 171 17.01 -10.65 15.17
C GLU A 171 15.58 -10.41 15.70
N ILE A 172 14.60 -10.93 14.97
CA ILE A 172 13.25 -11.15 15.43
C ILE A 172 13.13 -12.64 15.75
N ARG A 173 12.88 -12.99 17.02
CA ARG A 173 12.82 -14.36 17.49
C ARG A 173 11.44 -14.97 17.26
N GLU A 174 11.35 -16.31 17.39
CA GLU A 174 10.11 -17.06 17.16
C GLU A 174 8.95 -16.65 18.09
N ASP A 175 9.27 -16.27 19.33
CA ASP A 175 8.30 -15.75 20.29
C ASP A 175 7.91 -14.28 20.03
N GLY A 176 8.45 -13.71 18.95
CA GLY A 176 8.27 -12.33 18.58
C GLY A 176 9.17 -11.35 19.34
N SER A 177 9.95 -11.78 20.33
CA SER A 177 10.89 -10.91 21.04
C SER A 177 12.01 -10.43 20.12
N LEU A 178 12.67 -9.33 20.50
CA LEU A 178 13.73 -8.72 19.71
C LEU A 178 15.09 -8.96 20.37
N GLY A 179 16.07 -9.39 19.60
CA GLY A 179 17.48 -9.49 20.01
C GLY A 179 18.10 -8.11 20.28
N PRO A 180 19.37 -8.06 20.73
CA PRO A 180 20.15 -6.82 20.79
C PRO A 180 20.36 -6.21 19.38
N VAL A 181 20.63 -4.90 19.32
CA VAL A 181 21.05 -4.21 18.09
C VAL A 181 22.54 -4.36 17.92
N TYR A 182 22.96 -4.76 16.73
CA TYR A 182 24.36 -4.81 16.30
C TYR A 182 24.54 -4.02 15.01
N MET A 183 25.77 -3.60 14.72
CA MET A 183 26.12 -3.08 13.40
C MET A 183 26.52 -4.24 12.50
N ALA A 184 25.82 -4.38 11.38
CA ALA A 184 26.22 -5.29 10.30
C ALA A 184 27.45 -4.72 9.58
N LEU A 185 27.42 -3.42 9.28
CA LEU A 185 28.47 -2.69 8.59
C LEU A 185 28.60 -1.29 9.19
N TYR A 186 29.83 -0.82 9.37
CA TYR A 186 30.12 0.59 9.70
C TYR A 186 30.36 1.39 8.42
N SER A 187 29.93 2.64 8.38
CA SER A 187 30.29 3.58 7.32
C SER A 187 31.70 4.14 7.58
N THR A 188 32.71 3.33 7.30
CA THR A 188 34.11 3.66 7.59
C THR A 188 34.62 4.87 6.83
N SER A 189 34.12 5.08 5.60
CA SER A 189 34.40 6.29 4.82
C SER A 189 33.88 7.59 5.48
N CYS A 190 32.89 7.45 6.38
CA CYS A 190 32.33 8.56 7.16
C CYS A 190 32.93 8.63 8.58
N GLY A 191 33.96 7.83 8.89
CA GLY A 191 34.67 7.83 10.16
C GLY A 191 34.08 6.91 11.24
N TYR A 192 33.07 6.10 10.91
CA TYR A 192 32.45 5.19 11.88
C TYR A 192 33.14 3.81 11.92
N ASN A 193 33.37 3.33 13.13
CA ASN A 193 34.04 2.06 13.45
C ASN A 193 33.67 1.61 14.87
N GLU A 194 34.31 0.59 15.40
CA GLU A 194 34.10 0.06 16.75
C GLU A 194 34.30 1.08 17.89
N ARG A 195 35.09 2.14 17.65
CA ARG A 195 35.39 3.17 18.67
C ARG A 195 34.43 4.34 18.62
N THR A 196 33.87 4.63 17.44
CA THR A 196 33.05 5.83 17.19
C THR A 196 31.56 5.52 17.06
N CYS A 197 31.15 4.23 17.07
CA CYS A 197 29.77 3.81 17.03
C CYS A 197 29.33 3.24 18.38
N ARG A 198 28.12 3.61 18.83
CA ARG A 198 27.57 3.14 20.10
C ARG A 198 27.13 1.67 20.10
N TYR A 199 26.87 1.10 18.94
CA TYR A 199 26.49 -0.32 18.82
C TYR A 199 27.70 -1.17 18.42
N PRO A 200 27.87 -2.36 19.08
CA PRO A 200 28.94 -3.28 18.74
C PRO A 200 28.72 -3.89 17.36
N LYS A 201 29.79 -4.43 16.78
CA LYS A 201 29.73 -5.20 15.54
C LYS A 201 29.04 -6.55 15.79
N TRP A 202 28.33 -7.07 14.80
CA TRP A 202 27.64 -8.36 14.89
C TRP A 202 28.58 -9.53 15.25
N THR A 203 29.86 -9.44 14.92
CA THR A 203 30.88 -10.43 15.26
C THR A 203 31.14 -10.58 16.77
N GLU A 204 30.77 -9.55 17.55
CA GLU A 204 30.90 -9.54 19.00
C GLU A 204 29.72 -10.22 19.72
N SER A 205 28.71 -10.65 18.97
CA SER A 205 27.58 -11.38 19.56
C SER A 205 28.06 -12.71 20.16
N GLY A 206 27.62 -13.02 21.37
CA GLY A 206 27.83 -14.31 22.02
C GLY A 206 27.01 -15.46 21.42
N ASP A 207 26.06 -15.20 20.51
CA ASP A 207 25.21 -16.20 19.87
C ASP A 207 25.79 -16.64 18.52
N PRO A 208 26.33 -17.88 18.41
CA PRO A 208 26.92 -18.39 17.17
C PRO A 208 25.90 -18.45 16.01
N GLY A 209 24.65 -18.85 16.30
CA GLY A 209 23.60 -18.96 15.26
C GLY A 209 23.17 -17.61 14.72
N PHE A 210 23.18 -16.56 15.55
CA PHE A 210 22.98 -15.19 15.07
C PHE A 210 24.13 -14.74 14.16
N ARG A 211 25.39 -15.02 14.56
CA ARG A 211 26.55 -14.69 13.71
C ARG A 211 26.49 -15.38 12.37
N GLU A 212 26.19 -16.69 12.34
CA GLU A 212 25.99 -17.46 11.11
C GLU A 212 24.90 -16.85 10.21
N ALA A 213 23.79 -16.45 10.80
CA ALA A 213 22.69 -15.82 10.07
C ALA A 213 23.09 -14.49 9.43
N VAL A 214 23.83 -13.63 10.16
CA VAL A 214 24.33 -12.35 9.65
C VAL A 214 25.39 -12.57 8.57
N GLU A 215 26.29 -13.52 8.77
CA GLU A 215 27.31 -13.87 7.77
C GLU A 215 26.67 -14.33 6.46
N ALA A 216 25.64 -15.19 6.53
CA ALA A 216 24.86 -15.60 5.37
C ALA A 216 24.19 -14.43 4.66
N ALA A 217 23.60 -13.49 5.41
CA ALA A 217 22.96 -12.30 4.84
C ALA A 217 23.95 -11.36 4.14
N LEU A 218 25.15 -11.20 4.71
CA LEU A 218 26.23 -10.39 4.13
C LEU A 218 26.88 -11.07 2.90
N GLY A 219 26.89 -12.41 2.87
CA GLY A 219 27.35 -13.19 1.73
C GLY A 219 26.36 -13.27 0.56
N ASP A 220 25.10 -12.94 0.79
CA ASP A 220 24.07 -12.93 -0.24
C ASP A 220 24.09 -11.61 -1.02
N LYS A 221 24.61 -11.66 -2.24
CA LYS A 221 24.73 -10.48 -3.10
C LYS A 221 23.38 -9.89 -3.48
N LEU A 222 22.33 -10.69 -3.68
CA LEU A 222 20.99 -10.21 -3.99
C LEU A 222 20.37 -9.46 -2.80
N ASN A 223 20.70 -9.87 -1.59
CA ASN A 223 20.31 -9.15 -0.37
C ASN A 223 21.09 -7.83 -0.25
N THR A 224 22.40 -7.85 -0.40
CA THR A 224 23.27 -6.68 -0.19
C THR A 224 23.15 -5.62 -1.29
N LEU A 225 22.86 -6.00 -2.53
CA LEU A 225 22.56 -5.05 -3.63
C LEU A 225 21.39 -4.11 -3.32
N GLN A 226 20.46 -4.52 -2.44
CA GLN A 226 19.37 -3.66 -2.00
C GLN A 226 19.87 -2.43 -1.22
N TRP A 227 21.07 -2.48 -0.68
CA TRP A 227 21.63 -1.45 0.18
C TRP A 227 22.47 -0.41 -0.57
N TRP A 228 22.63 -0.56 -1.88
CA TRP A 228 23.46 0.33 -2.70
C TRP A 228 23.15 1.82 -2.48
N GLU A 229 21.87 2.17 -2.30
CA GLU A 229 21.44 3.56 -2.14
C GLU A 229 22.06 4.23 -0.89
N GLU A 230 22.14 3.52 0.23
CA GLU A 230 22.69 3.99 1.50
C GLU A 230 24.21 3.80 1.59
N ASN A 231 24.74 2.88 0.81
CA ASN A 231 26.14 2.50 0.88
C ASN A 231 26.95 2.98 -0.34
N ARG A 232 26.42 3.93 -1.10
CA ARG A 232 27.05 4.45 -2.32
C ARG A 232 28.38 5.16 -2.11
N ASP A 233 28.71 5.54 -0.87
CA ASP A 233 30.02 6.12 -0.51
C ASP A 233 31.12 5.05 -0.35
N TRP A 234 30.77 3.78 -0.51
CA TRP A 234 31.70 2.68 -0.48
C TRP A 234 32.44 2.54 -1.82
N PRO A 235 33.68 2.04 -1.80
CA PRO A 235 34.45 1.85 -3.03
C PRO A 235 33.70 1.00 -4.07
N GLU A 236 33.83 1.35 -5.36
CA GLU A 236 33.19 0.63 -6.48
C GLU A 236 33.59 -0.84 -6.59
N GLU A 237 34.68 -1.23 -5.96
CA GLU A 237 35.22 -2.59 -5.94
C GLU A 237 34.40 -3.53 -5.05
N ASP A 238 33.53 -2.98 -4.19
CA ASP A 238 32.69 -3.78 -3.31
C ASP A 238 31.46 -4.31 -4.05
N PHE A 239 30.96 -5.43 -3.56
CA PHE A 239 29.87 -6.24 -4.13
C PHE A 239 28.51 -5.55 -4.28
N PHE A 240 28.39 -4.29 -3.90
CA PHE A 240 27.16 -3.51 -4.00
C PHE A 240 26.90 -2.92 -5.39
N ALA A 241 27.95 -2.68 -6.17
CA ALA A 241 27.78 -1.89 -7.39
C ALA A 241 27.35 -2.75 -8.59
N VAL A 242 26.25 -2.34 -9.23
CA VAL A 242 25.93 -2.69 -10.60
C VAL A 242 26.05 -1.41 -11.43
N ARG A 243 27.02 -1.34 -12.32
CA ARG A 243 27.34 -0.12 -13.05
C ARG A 243 26.14 0.42 -13.82
N GLY A 244 25.80 1.69 -13.60
CA GLY A 244 24.70 2.37 -14.27
C GLY A 244 23.29 2.02 -13.77
N ALA A 245 23.18 1.14 -12.75
CA ALA A 245 21.89 0.69 -12.25
C ALA A 245 21.12 1.77 -11.47
N GLY A 246 21.79 2.52 -10.62
CA GLY A 246 21.14 3.52 -9.75
C GLY A 246 20.59 2.91 -8.48
N GLN A 247 19.38 3.28 -8.10
CA GLN A 247 18.80 3.06 -6.77
C GLN A 247 17.64 2.09 -6.78
N ALA A 248 17.31 1.53 -5.61
CA ALA A 248 16.09 0.77 -5.35
C ALA A 248 16.04 -0.60 -6.03
N PHE A 249 17.10 -1.39 -5.85
CA PHE A 249 17.16 -2.74 -6.40
C PHE A 249 16.04 -3.64 -5.90
N ASN A 250 15.47 -4.38 -6.85
CA ASN A 250 14.58 -5.54 -6.67
C ASN A 250 14.89 -6.55 -7.79
N TRP A 251 14.46 -7.79 -7.64
CA TRP A 251 14.69 -8.83 -8.62
C TRP A 251 13.61 -9.92 -8.56
N TYR A 252 13.47 -10.66 -9.66
CA TYR A 252 12.66 -11.89 -9.70
C TYR A 252 13.26 -12.89 -10.71
N PRO A 253 13.01 -14.21 -10.52
CA PRO A 253 13.51 -15.23 -11.41
C PRO A 253 12.62 -15.41 -12.65
N LEU A 254 13.25 -15.74 -13.78
CA LEU A 254 12.60 -16.22 -15.00
C LEU A 254 12.52 -17.76 -15.02
N PRO A 255 11.65 -18.37 -15.87
CA PRO A 255 11.53 -19.82 -15.95
C PRO A 255 12.81 -20.54 -16.40
N ASP A 256 13.68 -19.87 -17.13
CA ASP A 256 14.95 -20.39 -17.64
C ASP A 256 16.12 -20.24 -16.66
N GLY A 257 15.87 -19.74 -15.44
CA GLY A 257 16.86 -19.55 -14.38
C GLY A 257 17.58 -18.21 -14.41
N ARG A 258 17.36 -17.38 -15.43
CA ARG A 258 17.86 -16.00 -15.42
C ARG A 258 17.14 -15.19 -14.36
N LEU A 259 17.76 -14.10 -13.91
CA LEU A 259 17.14 -13.12 -13.01
C LEU A 259 16.92 -11.81 -13.75
N VAL A 260 15.79 -11.16 -13.47
CA VAL A 260 15.52 -9.78 -13.85
C VAL A 260 15.86 -8.88 -12.69
N GLY A 261 16.70 -7.88 -12.90
CA GLY A 261 16.99 -6.81 -11.96
C GLY A 261 16.23 -5.54 -12.32
N LEU A 262 15.66 -4.90 -11.31
CA LEU A 262 14.82 -3.71 -11.40
C LEU A 262 15.42 -2.59 -10.55
N TRP A 263 15.43 -1.37 -11.08
CA TRP A 263 15.84 -0.15 -10.37
C TRP A 263 14.91 1.02 -10.69
N LYS A 264 15.01 2.12 -9.95
CA LYS A 264 14.30 3.37 -10.26
C LYS A 264 14.52 3.83 -11.70
N HIS A 265 13.63 4.66 -12.21
CA HIS A 265 13.70 5.27 -13.55
C HIS A 265 13.70 4.25 -14.67
N SER A 266 12.85 3.24 -14.57
CA SER A 266 12.66 2.19 -15.59
C SER A 266 13.94 1.44 -15.98
N ARG A 267 14.94 1.40 -15.09
CA ARG A 267 16.18 0.68 -15.33
C ARG A 267 16.03 -0.79 -15.03
N THR A 268 16.50 -1.61 -15.94
CA THR A 268 16.42 -3.07 -15.86
C THR A 268 17.67 -3.72 -16.39
N SER A 269 17.95 -4.93 -15.96
CA SER A 269 19.03 -5.77 -16.46
C SER A 269 18.72 -7.25 -16.25
N LEU A 270 19.47 -8.12 -16.89
CA LEU A 270 19.39 -9.58 -16.73
C LEU A 270 20.68 -10.12 -16.13
N SER A 271 20.55 -11.13 -15.30
CA SER A 271 21.68 -11.93 -14.79
C SER A 271 21.49 -13.40 -15.16
N GLU A 272 22.55 -14.04 -15.64
CA GLU A 272 22.58 -15.46 -16.03
C GLU A 272 23.26 -16.36 -14.97
N ASP A 273 23.81 -15.78 -13.92
CA ASP A 273 24.65 -16.46 -12.92
C ASP A 273 24.16 -16.31 -11.47
N GLY A 274 22.84 -16.11 -11.30
CA GLY A 274 22.21 -15.98 -9.98
C GLY A 274 22.49 -14.64 -9.30
N GLY A 275 22.67 -13.58 -10.08
CA GLY A 275 22.85 -12.21 -9.56
C GLY A 275 24.29 -11.86 -9.22
N LYS A 276 25.27 -12.71 -9.56
CA LYS A 276 26.68 -12.42 -9.36
C LYS A 276 27.19 -11.35 -10.33
N THR A 277 26.76 -11.44 -11.59
CA THR A 277 27.03 -10.43 -12.62
C THR A 277 25.73 -10.06 -13.36
N TRP A 278 25.71 -8.86 -13.94
CA TRP A 278 24.55 -8.30 -14.62
C TRP A 278 24.96 -7.80 -16.01
N ALA A 279 24.10 -8.02 -17.00
CA ALA A 279 24.20 -7.39 -18.31
C ALA A 279 24.22 -5.87 -18.19
N PRO A 280 24.64 -5.12 -19.21
CA PRO A 280 24.55 -3.66 -19.19
C PRO A 280 23.12 -3.19 -18.86
N VAL A 281 23.01 -2.34 -17.86
CA VAL A 281 21.70 -1.80 -17.44
C VAL A 281 21.11 -0.95 -18.55
N GLN A 282 19.84 -1.18 -18.84
CA GLN A 282 19.09 -0.47 -19.87
C GLN A 282 17.88 0.26 -19.24
N VAL A 283 17.48 1.35 -19.86
CA VAL A 283 16.22 2.04 -19.54
C VAL A 283 15.13 1.51 -20.46
N SER A 284 14.09 0.95 -19.86
CA SER A 284 12.95 0.48 -20.65
C SER A 284 12.18 1.66 -21.23
N PRO A 285 12.03 1.73 -22.55
CA PRO A 285 11.36 2.88 -23.20
C PRO A 285 9.84 2.87 -23.02
N SER A 286 9.25 1.75 -22.65
CA SER A 286 7.79 1.59 -22.52
C SER A 286 7.30 1.46 -21.07
N LEU A 287 8.21 1.42 -20.10
CA LEU A 287 7.85 1.52 -18.68
C LEU A 287 7.88 2.98 -18.24
N VAL A 288 6.75 3.64 -18.35
CA VAL A 288 6.61 5.03 -17.88
C VAL A 288 6.59 5.03 -16.36
N MET A 289 7.64 5.54 -15.73
CA MET A 289 7.71 5.72 -14.29
C MET A 289 8.68 6.82 -13.88
N SER A 290 8.41 7.40 -12.73
CA SER A 290 9.28 8.40 -12.08
C SER A 290 10.34 7.76 -11.20
N GLY A 291 10.88 8.51 -10.24
CA GLY A 291 11.77 8.04 -9.18
C GLY A 291 11.14 7.09 -8.15
N GLY A 292 9.98 6.53 -8.41
CA GLY A 292 9.34 5.50 -7.57
C GLY A 292 10.11 4.17 -7.58
N LYS A 293 9.72 3.25 -6.70
CA LYS A 293 10.24 1.88 -6.68
C LYS A 293 9.31 0.96 -7.47
N MET A 294 9.89 -0.08 -8.08
CA MET A 294 9.16 -1.19 -8.69
C MET A 294 9.29 -2.44 -7.83
N TRP A 295 8.27 -3.27 -7.85
CA TRP A 295 8.32 -4.63 -7.35
C TRP A 295 7.87 -5.59 -8.42
N GLY A 296 8.71 -6.55 -8.77
CA GLY A 296 8.39 -7.62 -9.72
C GLY A 296 8.38 -8.98 -9.03
N GLU A 297 7.42 -9.82 -9.39
CA GLU A 297 7.25 -11.13 -8.77
C GLU A 297 6.63 -12.13 -9.75
N ARG A 298 7.05 -13.38 -9.67
CA ARG A 298 6.36 -14.51 -10.31
C ARG A 298 5.22 -14.95 -9.42
N THR A 299 4.00 -14.92 -9.92
CA THR A 299 2.79 -15.26 -9.19
C THR A 299 2.56 -16.78 -9.12
N GLY A 300 1.72 -17.23 -8.18
CA GLY A 300 1.47 -18.65 -7.95
C GLY A 300 0.81 -19.39 -9.12
N ASP A 301 0.18 -18.67 -10.05
CA ASP A 301 -0.36 -19.20 -11.33
C ASP A 301 0.70 -19.31 -12.44
N GLY A 302 1.96 -18.94 -12.14
CA GLY A 302 3.08 -19.01 -13.06
C GLY A 302 3.28 -17.79 -13.95
N ARG A 303 2.37 -16.82 -13.90
CA ARG A 303 2.47 -15.51 -14.56
C ARG A 303 3.39 -14.56 -13.77
N TYR A 304 3.45 -13.32 -14.19
CA TYR A 304 4.26 -12.27 -13.56
C TYR A 304 3.43 -11.03 -13.29
N ALA A 305 3.71 -10.41 -12.16
CA ALA A 305 3.19 -9.10 -11.80
C ALA A 305 4.34 -8.11 -11.60
N LEU A 306 4.19 -6.91 -12.14
CA LEU A 306 5.09 -5.78 -11.93
C LEU A 306 4.29 -4.62 -11.33
N LEU A 307 4.56 -4.30 -10.08
CA LEU A 307 3.87 -3.24 -9.33
C LEU A 307 4.71 -1.96 -9.33
N TYR A 308 4.11 -0.86 -9.73
CA TYR A 308 4.78 0.45 -9.80
C TYR A 308 3.76 1.58 -9.98
N ASN A 309 4.24 2.82 -9.98
CA ASN A 309 3.42 3.97 -10.34
C ASN A 309 3.72 4.32 -11.81
N PRO A 310 2.78 4.10 -12.76
CA PRO A 310 2.97 4.39 -14.17
C PRO A 310 2.79 5.89 -14.48
N ASN A 311 3.65 6.70 -13.89
CA ASN A 311 3.62 8.15 -13.92
C ASN A 311 5.04 8.70 -13.87
N THR A 312 5.37 9.70 -14.69
CA THR A 312 6.69 10.35 -14.72
C THR A 312 6.87 11.42 -13.64
N ASP A 313 5.79 11.90 -13.05
CA ASP A 313 5.85 12.88 -11.96
C ASP A 313 6.32 12.21 -10.67
N THR A 314 7.27 12.83 -9.98
CA THR A 314 7.79 12.32 -8.72
C THR A 314 6.94 12.72 -7.52
N CYS A 315 6.12 13.76 -7.62
CA CYS A 315 5.31 14.29 -6.54
C CYS A 315 3.94 13.61 -6.45
N HIS A 316 3.39 13.14 -7.58
CA HIS A 316 2.07 12.54 -7.70
C HIS A 316 2.21 11.05 -8.05
N ARG A 317 2.23 10.20 -7.01
CA ARG A 317 2.51 8.76 -7.17
C ARG A 317 1.25 7.93 -7.20
N TRP A 318 0.41 8.16 -8.21
CA TRP A 318 -0.79 7.37 -8.47
C TRP A 318 -0.97 7.07 -9.96
N PRO A 319 -1.70 5.97 -10.27
CA PRO A 319 -2.12 4.89 -9.36
C PRO A 319 -0.93 4.04 -8.88
N LEU A 320 -1.11 3.21 -7.84
CA LEU A 320 -0.32 1.99 -7.71
C LEU A 320 -0.95 0.95 -8.61
N ALA A 321 -0.26 0.61 -9.69
CA ALA A 321 -0.73 -0.34 -10.68
C ALA A 321 0.05 -1.65 -10.63
N ALA A 322 -0.56 -2.73 -11.10
CA ALA A 322 0.06 -4.00 -11.41
C ALA A 322 0.00 -4.24 -12.91
N ALA A 323 1.14 -4.21 -13.59
CA ALA A 323 1.24 -4.75 -14.94
C ALA A 323 1.39 -6.27 -14.87
N THR A 324 0.69 -7.00 -15.75
CA THR A 324 0.68 -8.47 -15.79
C THR A 324 1.25 -8.98 -17.11
N GLY A 325 1.95 -10.12 -17.06
CA GLY A 325 2.57 -10.74 -18.23
C GLY A 325 2.81 -12.23 -18.03
N GLU A 326 3.08 -12.94 -19.14
CA GLU A 326 3.24 -14.40 -19.12
C GLU A 326 4.71 -14.84 -18.91
N ASN A 327 5.67 -14.05 -19.38
CA ASN A 327 7.07 -14.49 -19.48
C ASN A 327 8.04 -13.72 -18.57
N GLY A 328 7.56 -12.71 -17.86
CA GLY A 328 8.40 -11.88 -16.98
C GLY A 328 9.29 -10.86 -17.72
N ILE A 329 9.14 -10.72 -19.03
CA ILE A 329 9.83 -9.74 -19.88
C ILE A 329 8.84 -8.77 -20.51
N GLU A 330 7.72 -9.28 -21.03
CA GLU A 330 6.65 -8.51 -21.66
C GLU A 330 5.41 -8.50 -20.76
N TYR A 331 4.89 -7.29 -20.54
CA TYR A 331 3.70 -7.04 -19.75
C TYR A 331 2.67 -6.35 -20.64
N ASP A 332 1.49 -6.94 -20.78
CA ASP A 332 0.44 -6.46 -21.69
C ASP A 332 -0.86 -6.07 -20.98
N GLY A 333 -1.04 -6.47 -19.73
CA GLY A 333 -2.15 -6.08 -18.87
C GLY A 333 -1.76 -5.02 -17.84
N MET A 334 -2.71 -4.18 -17.41
CA MET A 334 -2.52 -3.23 -16.32
C MET A 334 -3.81 -3.08 -15.52
N LEU A 335 -3.69 -3.22 -14.20
CA LEU A 335 -4.78 -3.16 -13.24
C LEU A 335 -4.44 -2.18 -12.11
N CYS A 336 -5.46 -1.52 -11.55
CA CYS A 336 -5.29 -0.71 -10.35
C CYS A 336 -5.25 -1.61 -9.10
N VAL A 337 -4.22 -1.45 -8.28
CA VAL A 337 -4.11 -2.06 -6.96
C VAL A 337 -4.56 -1.08 -5.88
N HIS A 338 -4.08 0.17 -5.96
CA HIS A 338 -4.49 1.24 -5.03
C HIS A 338 -4.65 2.56 -5.80
N GLY A 339 -5.86 3.08 -5.79
CA GLY A 339 -6.22 4.33 -6.47
C GLY A 339 -6.88 5.36 -5.54
N GLU A 340 -6.78 5.19 -4.22
CA GLU A 340 -7.31 6.14 -3.25
C GLU A 340 -6.17 7.02 -2.74
N VAL A 341 -6.32 8.34 -2.88
CA VAL A 341 -5.31 9.30 -2.40
C VAL A 341 -6.00 10.36 -1.54
N PRO A 342 -5.97 10.21 -0.21
CA PRO A 342 -6.47 11.23 0.70
C PRO A 342 -5.54 12.46 0.68
N LEU A 343 -6.03 13.58 1.22
CA LEU A 343 -5.18 14.74 1.47
C LEU A 343 -4.04 14.38 2.45
N GLN A 344 -2.89 14.98 2.24
CA GLN A 344 -1.84 14.98 3.27
C GLN A 344 -2.35 15.71 4.51
N ARG A 345 -2.21 15.08 5.67
CA ARG A 345 -2.72 15.61 6.93
C ARG A 345 -1.68 16.38 7.71
N PHE A 346 -0.41 16.02 7.54
CA PHE A 346 0.70 16.57 8.30
C PHE A 346 1.67 17.30 7.40
N TRP A 347 2.07 18.48 7.81
CA TRP A 347 3.11 19.23 7.13
C TRP A 347 4.48 18.54 7.25
N GLY A 348 5.30 18.68 6.22
CA GLY A 348 6.69 18.22 6.19
C GLY A 348 7.31 18.27 4.79
N PHE A 349 8.65 18.21 4.73
CA PHE A 349 9.38 18.14 3.48
C PHE A 349 9.48 16.72 2.96
N TRP A 350 9.67 16.57 1.65
CA TRP A 350 9.87 15.29 0.95
C TRP A 350 8.67 14.35 1.03
N ARG A 351 7.46 14.90 1.14
CA ARG A 351 6.21 14.16 1.18
C ARG A 351 5.56 14.13 -0.19
N ASP A 352 5.83 13.06 -0.96
CA ASP A 352 5.14 12.85 -2.22
C ASP A 352 3.72 12.32 -1.95
N MET A 353 2.75 12.70 -2.78
CA MET A 353 1.36 12.29 -2.64
C MET A 353 1.11 10.90 -3.27
N GLY A 354 0.22 10.13 -2.68
CA GLY A 354 -0.19 8.82 -3.16
C GLY A 354 0.66 7.64 -2.68
N PRO A 355 0.33 6.41 -3.15
CA PRO A 355 1.02 5.18 -2.76
C PRO A 355 2.43 5.13 -3.36
N SER A 356 3.43 5.00 -2.51
CA SER A 356 4.82 5.06 -2.92
C SER A 356 5.72 4.01 -2.28
N TYR A 357 6.75 3.59 -3.02
CA TYR A 357 7.78 2.65 -2.60
C TYR A 357 7.23 1.26 -2.27
N VAL A 358 6.49 0.70 -3.23
CA VAL A 358 5.92 -0.64 -3.12
C VAL A 358 6.98 -1.72 -2.94
N ARG A 359 6.70 -2.67 -2.04
CA ARG A 359 7.48 -3.89 -1.81
C ARG A 359 6.56 -5.07 -1.50
N GLY A 360 6.89 -6.24 -2.04
CA GLY A 360 6.23 -7.50 -1.72
C GLY A 360 6.91 -8.24 -0.57
N LEU A 361 6.61 -9.54 -0.43
CA LEU A 361 7.21 -10.37 0.60
C LEU A 361 8.71 -10.55 0.37
N GLU A 362 9.51 -10.18 1.35
CA GLU A 362 10.98 -10.19 1.29
C GLU A 362 11.60 -11.39 2.01
N GLY A 363 12.91 -11.51 1.84
CA GLY A 363 13.74 -12.49 2.56
C GLY A 363 13.52 -13.94 2.16
N GLY A 364 12.94 -14.20 0.99
CA GLY A 364 12.61 -15.56 0.55
C GLY A 364 11.30 -16.08 1.13
N ALA A 365 10.47 -15.20 1.69
CA ALA A 365 9.15 -15.56 2.22
C ALA A 365 8.20 -16.04 1.12
N VAL A 366 7.33 -16.99 1.47
CA VAL A 366 6.30 -17.54 0.59
C VAL A 366 4.93 -17.09 1.09
N SER A 367 4.07 -16.67 0.17
CA SER A 367 2.69 -16.29 0.49
C SER A 367 1.92 -17.46 1.13
N PRO A 368 1.18 -17.23 2.25
CA PRO A 368 0.47 -18.29 2.94
C PRO A 368 -0.75 -18.82 2.19
N ASP A 369 -1.30 -18.07 1.25
CA ASP A 369 -2.53 -18.41 0.53
C ASP A 369 -2.39 -18.19 -1.00
N GLY A 370 -1.18 -17.95 -1.48
CA GLY A 370 -0.88 -17.73 -2.90
C GLY A 370 -1.26 -16.35 -3.45
N ALA A 371 -1.85 -15.46 -2.63
CA ALA A 371 -2.09 -14.07 -3.02
C ALA A 371 -0.79 -13.26 -3.01
N LEU A 372 -0.74 -12.15 -3.74
CA LEU A 372 0.31 -11.15 -3.58
C LEU A 372 0.03 -10.31 -2.33
N TYR A 373 1.05 -10.14 -1.51
CA TYR A 373 1.05 -9.21 -0.38
C TYR A 373 2.09 -8.13 -0.63
N VAL A 374 1.66 -6.89 -0.70
CA VAL A 374 2.54 -5.75 -0.93
C VAL A 374 2.28 -4.64 0.09
N THR A 375 3.33 -3.93 0.44
CA THR A 375 3.28 -2.78 1.34
C THR A 375 3.85 -1.53 0.67
N TYR A 376 3.36 -0.39 1.06
CA TYR A 376 3.76 0.94 0.58
C TYR A 376 3.33 2.00 1.59
N SER A 377 3.90 3.20 1.49
CA SER A 377 3.36 4.35 2.22
C SER A 377 2.42 5.15 1.33
N VAL A 378 1.37 5.73 1.91
CA VAL A 378 0.51 6.72 1.24
C VAL A 378 0.83 8.09 1.81
N ASN A 379 1.12 9.06 0.95
CA ASN A 379 1.51 10.43 1.30
C ASN A 379 2.78 10.50 2.20
N LYS A 380 3.53 9.40 2.30
CA LYS A 380 4.62 9.24 3.29
C LYS A 380 4.19 9.50 4.73
N GLU A 381 2.91 9.31 5.02
CA GLU A 381 2.29 9.43 6.34
C GLU A 381 1.87 8.09 6.89
N ASP A 382 1.14 7.33 6.10
CA ASP A 382 0.48 6.10 6.51
C ASP A 382 1.10 4.88 5.83
N ILE A 383 1.15 3.78 6.55
CA ILE A 383 1.62 2.50 6.00
C ILE A 383 0.43 1.62 5.66
N TRP A 384 0.41 1.15 4.43
CA TRP A 384 -0.63 0.32 3.87
C TRP A 384 -0.11 -1.04 3.43
N VAL A 385 -0.98 -2.02 3.48
CA VAL A 385 -0.76 -3.37 2.96
C VAL A 385 -1.91 -3.72 2.04
N SER A 386 -1.58 -4.22 0.85
CA SER A 386 -2.56 -4.78 -0.07
C SER A 386 -2.40 -6.28 -0.19
N ARG A 387 -3.53 -7.00 -0.09
CA ARG A 387 -3.65 -8.38 -0.52
C ARG A 387 -4.32 -8.39 -1.88
N VAL A 388 -3.65 -8.92 -2.89
CA VAL A 388 -4.15 -9.01 -4.27
C VAL A 388 -4.31 -10.48 -4.63
N PRO A 389 -5.54 -10.97 -4.86
CA PRO A 389 -5.76 -12.36 -5.25
C PRO A 389 -5.06 -12.72 -6.57
N VAL A 390 -4.60 -13.97 -6.66
CA VAL A 390 -4.02 -14.56 -7.87
C VAL A 390 -4.99 -15.64 -8.38
N PRO A 391 -5.27 -15.69 -9.69
CA PRO A 391 -4.75 -14.86 -10.79
C PRO A 391 -5.22 -13.39 -10.72
N LEU A 392 -4.35 -12.46 -11.12
CA LEU A 392 -4.73 -11.05 -11.20
C LEU A 392 -5.68 -10.86 -12.39
N THR A 393 -6.89 -10.42 -12.11
CA THR A 393 -7.90 -10.11 -13.14
C THR A 393 -8.63 -8.82 -12.82
N GLY A 394 -9.01 -8.08 -13.86
CA GLY A 394 -9.86 -6.90 -13.74
C GLY A 394 -11.33 -7.17 -14.11
N ARG A 395 -11.69 -8.43 -14.39
CA ARG A 395 -13.03 -8.79 -14.87
C ARG A 395 -13.59 -9.98 -14.12
N VAL A 396 -14.90 -10.03 -14.02
CA VAL A 396 -15.68 -11.16 -13.52
C VAL A 396 -16.55 -11.69 -14.66
N CYS A 397 -16.62 -13.01 -14.81
CA CYS A 397 -17.33 -13.63 -15.93
C CYS A 397 -18.73 -14.14 -15.56
N GLU A 398 -19.04 -14.27 -14.27
CA GLU A 398 -20.29 -14.88 -13.82
C GLU A 398 -21.07 -13.93 -12.90
N HIS A 399 -22.36 -13.83 -13.14
CA HIS A 399 -23.28 -13.21 -12.19
C HIS A 399 -23.45 -14.11 -10.97
N ARG A 400 -23.48 -13.49 -9.79
CA ARG A 400 -23.54 -14.23 -8.52
C ARG A 400 -24.43 -13.55 -7.51
N LYS A 401 -24.94 -14.37 -6.61
CA LYS A 401 -25.49 -13.95 -5.33
C LYS A 401 -24.44 -14.24 -4.25
N ASP A 402 -24.08 -13.24 -3.50
CA ASP A 402 -23.14 -13.39 -2.38
C ASP A 402 -23.88 -13.90 -1.14
N ASP A 403 -23.32 -14.92 -0.51
CA ASP A 403 -23.82 -15.54 0.71
C ASP A 403 -22.77 -15.30 1.82
N PHE A 404 -22.95 -14.21 2.54
CA PHE A 404 -22.01 -13.82 3.60
C PHE A 404 -22.08 -14.75 4.82
N ASP A 405 -23.22 -15.41 5.07
CA ASP A 405 -23.39 -16.29 6.23
C ASP A 405 -22.49 -17.54 6.17
N ARG A 406 -21.99 -17.90 5.00
CA ARG A 406 -21.03 -19.00 4.81
C ARG A 406 -19.58 -18.62 5.03
N LEU A 407 -19.28 -17.35 5.16
CA LEU A 407 -17.92 -16.86 5.34
C LEU A 407 -17.55 -16.82 6.82
N THR A 408 -16.26 -16.86 7.11
CA THR A 408 -15.77 -16.65 8.48
C THR A 408 -15.72 -15.15 8.76
N PRO A 409 -16.29 -14.67 9.87
CA PRO A 409 -16.17 -13.26 10.27
C PRO A 409 -14.70 -12.81 10.36
N ARG A 410 -14.48 -11.52 10.11
CA ARG A 410 -13.16 -10.87 10.21
C ARG A 410 -12.09 -11.47 9.28
N THR A 411 -12.51 -12.00 8.12
CA THR A 411 -11.60 -12.49 7.06
C THR A 411 -11.83 -11.73 5.76
N TRP A 412 -10.97 -12.02 4.78
CA TRP A 412 -11.10 -11.48 3.43
C TRP A 412 -12.42 -11.91 2.78
N ILE A 413 -13.11 -10.99 2.11
CA ILE A 413 -14.37 -11.29 1.43
C ILE A 413 -14.07 -11.53 -0.06
N PRO A 414 -14.22 -12.77 -0.57
CA PRO A 414 -13.90 -13.09 -1.95
C PRO A 414 -14.69 -12.24 -2.96
N GLY A 415 -13.98 -11.71 -3.97
CA GLY A 415 -14.58 -10.93 -5.05
C GLY A 415 -15.01 -9.52 -4.69
N TRP A 416 -14.79 -9.07 -3.46
CA TRP A 416 -14.97 -7.71 -3.02
C TRP A 416 -13.64 -6.99 -2.88
N ASN A 417 -13.53 -5.82 -3.49
CA ASN A 417 -12.43 -4.91 -3.20
C ASN A 417 -12.77 -4.06 -1.98
N ALA A 418 -11.77 -3.79 -1.14
CA ALA A 418 -11.95 -2.96 0.04
C ALA A 418 -10.81 -1.94 0.19
N TYR A 419 -11.19 -0.74 0.59
CA TYR A 419 -10.33 0.29 1.11
C TYR A 419 -10.69 0.51 2.58
N SER A 420 -9.80 0.05 3.47
CA SER A 420 -10.06 -0.10 4.91
C SER A 420 -8.98 0.63 5.71
N GLY A 421 -9.31 1.82 6.20
CA GLY A 421 -8.48 2.63 7.09
C GLY A 421 -8.63 2.24 8.57
N LYS A 422 -7.76 2.76 9.43
CA LYS A 422 -7.85 2.56 10.89
C LYS A 422 -9.12 3.16 11.47
N TRP A 423 -9.56 4.30 10.93
CA TRP A 423 -10.79 4.98 11.36
C TRP A 423 -11.94 4.84 10.36
N THR A 424 -11.68 4.20 9.22
CA THR A 424 -12.64 3.95 8.13
C THR A 424 -12.59 2.47 7.74
N GLU A 425 -13.10 1.61 8.59
CA GLU A 425 -12.94 0.17 8.48
C GLU A 425 -13.98 -0.49 7.57
N VAL A 426 -13.52 -1.41 6.72
CA VAL A 426 -14.35 -2.41 6.04
C VAL A 426 -14.05 -3.77 6.65
N SER A 427 -15.07 -4.46 7.14
CA SER A 427 -14.93 -5.78 7.75
C SER A 427 -16.15 -6.67 7.51
N LEU A 428 -15.97 -7.98 7.56
CA LEU A 428 -17.07 -8.95 7.60
C LEU A 428 -17.41 -9.23 9.08
N GLU A 429 -18.63 -8.88 9.47
CA GLU A 429 -19.05 -8.99 10.87
C GLU A 429 -20.31 -9.85 11.02
N ARG A 430 -20.37 -10.61 12.14
CA ARG A 430 -21.62 -11.17 12.61
C ARG A 430 -22.35 -10.10 13.42
N VAL A 431 -23.55 -9.78 13.00
CA VAL A 431 -24.33 -8.68 13.55
C VAL A 431 -25.53 -9.23 14.33
N HIS A 432 -25.70 -8.72 15.54
CA HIS A 432 -26.87 -8.98 16.38
C HIS A 432 -27.72 -7.70 16.46
N VAL A 433 -28.95 -7.80 15.99
CA VAL A 433 -29.96 -6.74 16.13
C VAL A 433 -31.10 -7.27 16.99
N PRO A 434 -31.44 -6.63 18.12
CA PRO A 434 -32.54 -7.08 18.97
C PRO A 434 -33.84 -7.24 18.19
N GLY A 435 -34.44 -8.45 18.24
CA GLY A 435 -35.67 -8.77 17.51
C GLY A 435 -35.48 -9.31 16.09
N GLU A 436 -34.26 -9.36 15.58
CA GLU A 436 -33.93 -9.99 14.30
C GLU A 436 -33.11 -11.29 14.54
N THR A 437 -33.08 -12.15 13.51
CA THR A 437 -32.12 -13.26 13.47
C THR A 437 -30.72 -12.71 13.20
N ASP A 438 -29.72 -13.22 13.90
CA ASP A 438 -28.32 -12.88 13.64
C ASP A 438 -27.97 -13.11 12.17
N PHE A 439 -27.21 -12.19 11.57
CA PHE A 439 -26.77 -12.26 10.19
C PHE A 439 -25.31 -11.85 10.07
N GLN A 440 -24.69 -12.20 8.95
CA GLN A 440 -23.38 -11.65 8.58
C GLN A 440 -23.53 -10.58 7.50
N ALA A 441 -22.70 -9.55 7.61
CA ALA A 441 -22.72 -8.44 6.68
C ALA A 441 -21.33 -7.82 6.53
N ILE A 442 -21.11 -7.17 5.39
CA ILE A 442 -19.99 -6.24 5.25
C ILE A 442 -20.34 -5.00 6.06
N ARG A 443 -19.53 -4.70 7.06
CA ARG A 443 -19.62 -3.46 7.83
C ARG A 443 -18.70 -2.41 7.22
N LEU A 444 -19.24 -1.24 6.92
CA LEU A 444 -18.47 -0.04 6.65
C LEU A 444 -18.62 0.88 7.87
N ARG A 445 -17.51 1.16 8.54
CA ARG A 445 -17.45 2.06 9.68
C ARG A 445 -16.65 3.29 9.32
N ASP A 446 -17.09 4.46 9.70
CA ASP A 446 -16.42 5.73 9.41
C ASP A 446 -16.41 6.65 10.63
N ARG A 447 -15.20 7.01 11.05
CA ARG A 447 -14.88 8.00 12.07
C ARG A 447 -13.78 8.97 11.60
N ASP A 448 -13.36 8.89 10.33
CA ASP A 448 -12.28 9.73 9.83
C ASP A 448 -12.81 11.06 9.28
N PRO A 449 -12.31 12.21 9.75
CA PRO A 449 -12.71 13.50 9.22
C PRO A 449 -12.21 13.73 7.77
N TRP A 450 -11.19 12.99 7.32
CA TRP A 450 -10.47 13.24 6.05
C TRP A 450 -10.48 12.07 5.08
N ASP A 451 -10.96 10.92 5.50
CA ASP A 451 -10.99 9.70 4.69
C ASP A 451 -12.35 8.98 4.77
N TYR A 452 -12.52 7.83 4.12
CA TYR A 452 -13.77 7.06 4.04
C TYR A 452 -13.50 5.55 3.97
N ALA A 453 -14.48 4.75 4.34
CA ALA A 453 -14.52 3.32 4.02
C ALA A 453 -15.14 3.11 2.64
N LYS A 454 -14.54 2.21 1.83
CA LYS A 454 -15.05 1.90 0.49
C LYS A 454 -15.01 0.39 0.25
N ALA A 455 -16.15 -0.16 -0.20
CA ALA A 455 -16.27 -1.54 -0.66
C ALA A 455 -16.78 -1.54 -2.10
N VAL A 456 -16.20 -2.39 -2.95
CA VAL A 456 -16.56 -2.46 -4.38
C VAL A 456 -16.87 -3.90 -4.74
N ARG A 457 -18.05 -4.13 -5.31
CA ARG A 457 -18.41 -5.40 -5.93
C ARG A 457 -18.29 -5.28 -7.43
N VAL A 458 -17.33 -6.01 -8.02
CA VAL A 458 -17.22 -6.15 -9.46
C VAL A 458 -18.15 -7.29 -9.90
N PHE A 459 -18.94 -7.06 -10.95
CA PHE A 459 -19.82 -8.03 -11.59
C PHE A 459 -19.52 -8.09 -13.10
N PRO A 460 -20.07 -9.07 -13.85
CA PRO A 460 -19.82 -9.16 -15.29
C PRO A 460 -20.17 -7.87 -16.03
N GLU A 461 -19.26 -7.42 -16.88
CA GLU A 461 -19.46 -6.26 -17.75
C GLU A 461 -20.76 -6.46 -18.57
N SER A 462 -21.75 -5.58 -18.39
CA SER A 462 -23.11 -5.78 -18.88
C SER A 462 -23.66 -4.51 -19.52
N GLU A 463 -24.32 -4.67 -20.69
CA GLU A 463 -25.13 -3.61 -21.29
C GLU A 463 -26.45 -3.45 -20.55
N ARG A 464 -27.00 -4.57 -20.03
CA ARG A 464 -28.24 -4.61 -19.24
C ARG A 464 -28.06 -5.53 -18.05
N VAL A 465 -28.36 -5.01 -16.86
CA VAL A 465 -28.15 -5.74 -15.60
C VAL A 465 -29.19 -5.38 -14.56
N ARG A 466 -29.60 -6.35 -13.76
CA ARG A 466 -30.33 -6.16 -12.51
C ARG A 466 -29.38 -6.42 -11.35
N LEU A 467 -29.32 -5.46 -10.43
CA LEU A 467 -28.57 -5.56 -9.18
C LEU A 467 -29.55 -5.48 -8.02
N ARG A 468 -29.29 -6.31 -6.99
CA ARG A 468 -29.98 -6.23 -5.69
C ARG A 468 -28.92 -6.05 -4.60
N ALA A 469 -29.18 -5.13 -3.69
CA ALA A 469 -28.30 -4.89 -2.56
C ALA A 469 -29.12 -4.57 -1.30
N GLY A 470 -28.95 -5.38 -0.25
CA GLY A 470 -29.55 -5.11 1.05
C GLY A 470 -28.63 -4.20 1.86
N VAL A 471 -29.10 -2.99 2.19
CA VAL A 471 -28.33 -1.99 2.95
C VAL A 471 -29.06 -1.62 4.23
N GLN A 472 -28.37 -1.72 5.36
CA GLN A 472 -28.93 -1.40 6.67
C GLN A 472 -28.04 -0.40 7.41
N PRO A 473 -28.50 0.83 7.70
CA PRO A 473 -27.77 1.75 8.57
C PRO A 473 -27.95 1.32 10.03
N ARG A 474 -26.88 1.44 10.84
CA ARG A 474 -26.99 1.25 12.29
C ARG A 474 -27.60 2.48 12.97
N GLN A 475 -27.35 3.64 12.42
CA GLN A 475 -27.84 4.93 12.91
C GLN A 475 -28.87 5.54 11.94
N ASN A 476 -29.69 6.44 12.41
CA ASN A 476 -30.76 7.07 11.64
C ASN A 476 -30.78 8.61 11.69
N TYR A 477 -29.73 9.26 12.13
CA TYR A 477 -29.68 10.72 12.33
C TYR A 477 -28.36 11.40 11.93
N PHE A 478 -27.35 10.64 11.52
CA PHE A 478 -26.10 11.16 10.97
C PHE A 478 -25.43 10.10 10.10
N GLY A 479 -24.35 10.47 9.45
CA GLY A 479 -23.64 9.62 8.51
C GLY A 479 -24.21 9.71 7.10
N ARG A 480 -23.42 9.26 6.15
CA ARG A 480 -23.79 9.24 4.74
C ARG A 480 -23.20 8.01 4.09
N LEU A 481 -23.97 7.39 3.21
CA LEU A 481 -23.48 6.33 2.31
C LEU A 481 -23.82 6.73 0.87
N GLU A 482 -22.85 6.65 -0.02
CA GLU A 482 -23.05 6.76 -1.46
C GLU A 482 -22.85 5.39 -2.11
N ILE A 483 -23.78 5.04 -3.01
CA ILE A 483 -23.74 3.79 -3.77
C ILE A 483 -23.72 4.16 -5.24
N ASP A 484 -22.59 3.90 -5.89
CA ASP A 484 -22.33 4.30 -7.26
C ASP A 484 -22.39 3.09 -8.20
N LEU A 485 -23.13 3.23 -9.30
CA LEU A 485 -23.09 2.31 -10.41
C LEU A 485 -22.09 2.83 -11.45
N GLU A 486 -21.06 2.06 -11.74
CA GLU A 486 -19.93 2.49 -12.55
C GLU A 486 -19.59 1.52 -13.69
N ASP A 487 -18.98 2.08 -14.74
CA ASP A 487 -18.33 1.31 -15.80
C ASP A 487 -16.93 0.82 -15.39
N GLY A 488 -16.23 0.13 -16.31
CA GLY A 488 -14.88 -0.39 -16.10
C GLY A 488 -13.80 0.69 -15.90
N ARG A 489 -14.09 1.95 -16.17
CA ARG A 489 -13.19 3.09 -16.01
C ARG A 489 -13.55 4.01 -14.83
N GLY A 490 -14.49 3.57 -13.98
CA GLY A 490 -14.96 4.36 -12.85
C GLY A 490 -15.89 5.52 -13.23
N VAL A 491 -16.48 5.47 -14.42
CA VAL A 491 -17.50 6.45 -14.80
C VAL A 491 -18.81 6.08 -14.11
N CYS A 492 -19.19 6.86 -13.11
CA CYS A 492 -20.44 6.67 -12.39
C CYS A 492 -21.61 7.16 -13.25
N VAL A 493 -22.61 6.31 -13.49
CA VAL A 493 -23.79 6.60 -14.30
C VAL A 493 -25.03 6.88 -13.48
N PHE A 494 -25.08 6.36 -12.26
CA PHE A 494 -26.20 6.52 -11.33
C PHE A 494 -25.69 6.44 -9.90
N ARG A 495 -26.28 7.21 -8.98
CA ARG A 495 -25.90 7.21 -7.57
C ARG A 495 -27.11 7.21 -6.66
N VAL A 496 -27.11 6.31 -5.69
CA VAL A 496 -28.02 6.30 -4.55
C VAL A 496 -27.30 6.91 -3.34
N ILE A 497 -27.97 7.80 -2.62
CA ILE A 497 -27.40 8.51 -1.48
C ILE A 497 -28.30 8.34 -0.25
N PHE A 498 -27.82 7.66 0.76
CA PHE A 498 -28.36 7.74 2.11
C PHE A 498 -27.73 8.97 2.77
N ASP A 499 -28.46 10.09 2.83
CA ASP A 499 -27.90 11.35 3.31
C ASP A 499 -28.08 11.52 4.83
N SER A 500 -27.24 12.36 5.43
CA SER A 500 -27.24 12.65 6.88
C SER A 500 -28.52 13.33 7.40
N ASP A 501 -29.36 13.84 6.51
CA ASP A 501 -30.68 14.37 6.83
C ASP A 501 -31.82 13.32 6.82
N ARG A 502 -31.45 12.03 6.74
CA ARG A 502 -32.35 10.86 6.67
C ARG A 502 -33.16 10.78 5.37
N THR A 503 -32.75 11.48 4.33
CA THR A 503 -33.36 11.35 3.01
C THR A 503 -32.58 10.35 2.16
N LEU A 504 -33.31 9.54 1.40
CA LEU A 504 -32.78 8.73 0.30
C LEU A 504 -32.87 9.56 -0.97
N LYS A 505 -31.74 9.90 -1.54
CA LYS A 505 -31.65 10.74 -2.75
C LYS A 505 -31.07 9.92 -3.90
N LEU A 506 -31.50 10.26 -5.11
CA LEU A 506 -30.99 9.68 -6.35
C LEU A 506 -30.32 10.78 -7.17
N LYS A 507 -29.11 10.52 -7.66
CA LYS A 507 -28.47 11.38 -8.68
C LYS A 507 -28.67 10.74 -10.04
N HIS A 508 -29.29 11.48 -10.93
CA HIS A 508 -29.63 11.04 -12.27
C HIS A 508 -29.71 12.27 -13.23
N GLY A 509 -29.48 12.07 -14.52
CA GLY A 509 -29.47 13.17 -15.47
C GLY A 509 -28.69 14.38 -14.92
N ASN A 510 -29.32 15.55 -14.91
CA ASN A 510 -28.72 16.77 -14.35
C ASN A 510 -29.28 17.14 -12.96
N ALA A 511 -29.94 16.21 -12.27
CA ALA A 511 -30.69 16.50 -11.05
C ALA A 511 -30.40 15.52 -9.91
N PHE A 512 -30.82 15.94 -8.72
CA PHE A 512 -31.01 15.09 -7.56
C PHE A 512 -32.50 15.06 -7.23
N SER A 513 -33.03 13.86 -7.00
CA SER A 513 -34.40 13.66 -6.53
C SER A 513 -34.40 13.03 -5.15
N VAL A 514 -35.30 13.50 -4.28
CA VAL A 514 -35.57 12.82 -3.01
C VAL A 514 -36.54 11.69 -3.33
N TYR A 515 -36.09 10.46 -3.15
CA TYR A 515 -36.90 9.25 -3.35
C TYR A 515 -37.78 8.96 -2.13
N GLY A 516 -37.29 9.27 -0.94
CA GLY A 516 -37.98 9.05 0.32
C GLY A 516 -37.11 9.32 1.53
N THR A 517 -37.55 8.81 2.68
CA THR A 517 -36.78 8.81 3.91
C THR A 517 -36.33 7.38 4.27
N TYR A 518 -35.33 7.26 5.11
CA TYR A 518 -34.88 5.95 5.62
C TYR A 518 -34.72 5.97 7.15
N GLY A 519 -34.86 4.81 7.75
CA GLY A 519 -34.59 4.54 9.17
C GLY A 519 -33.43 3.56 9.34
N SER A 520 -33.40 2.86 10.47
CA SER A 520 -32.41 1.81 10.78
C SER A 520 -32.76 0.44 10.17
N ASP A 521 -33.89 0.33 9.48
CA ASP A 521 -34.35 -0.92 8.89
C ASP A 521 -33.54 -1.29 7.64
N LEU A 522 -33.65 -2.56 7.23
CA LEU A 522 -33.09 -3.05 5.99
C LEU A 522 -33.74 -2.34 4.79
N ASN A 523 -32.92 -1.78 3.93
CA ASN A 523 -33.32 -1.24 2.64
C ASN A 523 -32.89 -2.22 1.53
N ASP A 524 -33.84 -2.90 0.92
CA ASP A 524 -33.61 -3.79 -0.22
C ASP A 524 -33.65 -2.96 -1.51
N LEU A 525 -32.50 -2.67 -2.08
CA LEU A 525 -32.34 -1.82 -3.26
C LEU A 525 -32.31 -2.69 -4.51
N ILE A 526 -33.12 -2.35 -5.51
CA ILE A 526 -33.16 -2.99 -6.81
C ILE A 526 -32.85 -1.94 -7.87
N ILE A 527 -31.78 -2.17 -8.62
CA ILE A 527 -31.25 -1.27 -9.65
C ILE A 527 -31.21 -2.05 -10.97
N GLU A 528 -32.00 -1.64 -11.95
CA GLU A 528 -31.95 -2.20 -13.30
C GLU A 528 -31.38 -1.14 -14.25
N ALA A 529 -30.21 -1.42 -14.82
CA ALA A 529 -29.54 -0.52 -15.75
C ALA A 529 -29.71 -1.02 -17.19
N ASP A 530 -29.98 -0.09 -18.09
CA ASP A 530 -29.98 -0.29 -19.55
C ASP A 530 -29.07 0.76 -20.18
N CYS A 531 -27.87 0.36 -20.57
CA CYS A 531 -26.85 1.25 -21.13
C CYS A 531 -27.20 1.69 -22.56
N THR A 532 -27.96 0.90 -23.31
CA THR A 532 -28.43 1.24 -24.66
C THR A 532 -29.47 2.35 -24.57
N ALA A 533 -30.45 2.22 -23.69
CA ALA A 533 -31.47 3.26 -23.42
C ALA A 533 -30.90 4.41 -22.57
N ARG A 534 -29.74 4.22 -21.92
CA ARG A 534 -29.14 5.14 -20.94
C ARG A 534 -30.08 5.47 -19.79
N THR A 535 -30.73 4.44 -19.26
CA THR A 535 -31.73 4.58 -18.19
C THR A 535 -31.43 3.61 -17.06
N VAL A 536 -31.86 3.98 -15.88
CA VAL A 536 -31.88 3.13 -14.69
C VAL A 536 -33.27 3.11 -14.11
N THR A 537 -33.77 1.92 -13.82
CA THR A 537 -35.01 1.74 -13.05
C THR A 537 -34.61 1.37 -11.63
N PHE A 538 -35.10 2.13 -10.66
CA PHE A 538 -34.79 1.97 -9.24
C PHE A 538 -36.06 1.74 -8.44
N ARG A 539 -35.99 0.81 -7.48
CA ARG A 539 -37.00 0.67 -6.41
C ARG A 539 -36.38 0.18 -5.12
N ARG A 540 -37.02 0.49 -4.01
CA ARG A 540 -36.72 0.01 -2.69
C ARG A 540 -37.82 -0.95 -2.21
N GLY A 541 -37.45 -2.24 -1.99
CA GLY A 541 -38.40 -3.27 -1.59
C GLY A 541 -39.58 -3.37 -2.56
N GLU A 542 -40.80 -3.26 -2.04
CA GLU A 542 -42.05 -3.33 -2.80
C GLU A 542 -42.57 -1.94 -3.25
N GLU A 543 -41.79 -0.86 -3.04
CA GLU A 543 -42.17 0.47 -3.50
C GLU A 543 -42.25 0.53 -5.03
N LYS A 544 -42.96 1.52 -5.55
CA LYS A 544 -43.14 1.71 -6.99
C LYS A 544 -41.78 1.94 -7.66
N ALA A 545 -41.50 1.17 -8.70
CA ALA A 545 -40.32 1.37 -9.53
C ALA A 545 -40.41 2.68 -10.32
N GLU A 546 -39.34 3.43 -10.36
CA GLU A 546 -39.18 4.67 -11.10
C GLU A 546 -38.00 4.60 -12.03
N THR A 547 -38.15 5.15 -13.26
CA THR A 547 -37.10 5.11 -14.29
C THR A 547 -36.50 6.50 -14.49
N TRP A 548 -35.17 6.57 -14.47
CA TRP A 548 -34.39 7.80 -14.57
C TRP A 548 -33.34 7.68 -15.67
N LYS A 549 -32.86 8.82 -16.17
CA LYS A 549 -31.75 8.85 -17.13
C LYS A 549 -30.42 8.80 -16.40
N PHE A 550 -29.42 8.15 -16.99
CA PHE A 550 -28.04 8.24 -16.56
C PHE A 550 -27.57 9.71 -16.51
N PHE A 551 -26.69 10.04 -15.56
CA PHE A 551 -26.08 11.38 -15.52
C PHE A 551 -24.73 11.44 -16.27
N ASN A 552 -24.09 10.29 -16.52
CA ASN A 552 -22.96 10.15 -17.44
C ASN A 552 -23.26 9.05 -18.46
N SER A 553 -22.53 9.04 -19.57
CA SER A 553 -22.69 8.02 -20.60
C SER A 553 -21.70 6.87 -20.39
N ALA A 554 -22.20 5.65 -20.36
CA ALA A 554 -21.40 4.43 -20.41
C ALA A 554 -22.04 3.44 -21.39
N ARG A 555 -21.21 2.59 -22.00
CA ARG A 555 -21.68 1.51 -22.90
C ARG A 555 -22.04 0.25 -22.12
N THR A 556 -21.38 0.04 -21.01
CA THR A 556 -21.55 -1.09 -20.09
C THR A 556 -21.37 -0.60 -18.66
N VAL A 557 -21.84 -1.37 -17.70
CA VAL A 557 -21.56 -1.19 -16.28
C VAL A 557 -21.01 -2.49 -15.71
N GLU A 558 -20.13 -2.40 -14.69
CA GLU A 558 -19.50 -3.58 -14.10
C GLU A 558 -19.17 -3.46 -12.61
N ARG A 559 -19.46 -2.31 -11.97
CA ARG A 559 -19.13 -2.10 -10.55
C ARG A 559 -20.29 -1.48 -9.79
N LEU A 560 -20.52 -1.99 -8.57
CA LEU A 560 -21.32 -1.31 -7.56
C LEU A 560 -20.39 -0.93 -6.40
N VAL A 561 -20.29 0.37 -6.14
CA VAL A 561 -19.35 0.95 -5.18
C VAL A 561 -20.12 1.48 -3.99
N PHE A 562 -19.75 1.07 -2.79
CA PHE A 562 -20.30 1.58 -1.53
C PHE A 562 -19.22 2.39 -0.83
N ARG A 563 -19.49 3.65 -0.52
CA ARG A 563 -18.55 4.57 0.10
C ARG A 563 -19.22 5.38 1.21
N THR A 564 -18.60 5.40 2.38
CA THR A 564 -19.07 6.23 3.49
C THR A 564 -18.68 7.70 3.31
N GLY A 565 -19.38 8.57 3.99
CA GLY A 565 -19.09 9.99 4.01
C GLY A 565 -19.41 10.73 2.71
N ARG A 566 -19.20 12.02 2.70
CA ARG A 566 -19.26 12.85 1.48
C ARG A 566 -18.00 12.64 0.65
N LYS A 567 -18.09 12.90 -0.66
CA LYS A 567 -16.86 12.99 -1.46
C LYS A 567 -15.98 14.08 -0.85
N ARG A 568 -14.78 13.72 -0.49
CA ARG A 568 -13.78 14.62 0.10
C ARG A 568 -12.88 15.17 -1.01
N ARG A 569 -12.25 16.31 -0.74
CA ARG A 569 -11.20 16.79 -1.62
C ARG A 569 -10.08 15.77 -1.62
N SER A 570 -9.60 15.45 -2.80
CA SER A 570 -8.38 14.68 -3.02
C SER A 570 -7.36 15.56 -3.71
N PRO A 571 -6.06 15.31 -3.61
CA PRO A 571 -5.07 16.07 -4.34
C PRO A 571 -5.27 15.93 -5.85
N THR A 572 -4.85 16.93 -6.59
CA THR A 572 -4.86 16.99 -8.06
C THR A 572 -3.43 17.13 -8.56
N LEU A 573 -3.21 17.06 -9.87
CA LEU A 573 -1.89 17.27 -10.47
C LEU A 573 -1.39 18.73 -10.32
N GLU A 574 -2.27 19.65 -9.93
CA GLU A 574 -1.93 21.05 -9.65
C GLU A 574 -1.48 21.26 -8.20
N ASP A 575 -1.77 20.31 -7.30
CA ASP A 575 -1.31 20.36 -5.91
C ASP A 575 0.15 19.95 -5.85
N ASP A 576 1.06 20.86 -5.56
CA ASP A 576 2.48 20.60 -5.38
C ASP A 576 2.82 20.58 -3.88
N ARG A 577 3.80 19.75 -3.51
CA ARG A 577 4.32 19.71 -2.14
C ARG A 577 4.90 21.05 -1.67
N GLU A 578 5.40 21.86 -2.60
CA GLU A 578 5.93 23.20 -2.30
C GLU A 578 4.83 24.20 -1.91
N PHE A 579 3.59 23.93 -2.31
CA PHE A 579 2.41 24.72 -2.01
C PHE A 579 1.54 24.14 -0.89
N GLN A 580 2.04 23.10 -0.19
CA GLN A 580 1.31 22.58 0.96
C GLN A 580 1.23 23.65 2.07
N PRO A 581 0.09 23.71 2.77
CA PRO A 581 0.00 24.56 3.95
C PRO A 581 1.12 24.20 4.93
N PRO A 582 1.80 25.18 5.54
CA PRO A 582 2.84 24.91 6.54
C PRO A 582 2.29 24.37 7.86
N GLU A 583 1.03 23.99 7.90
CA GLU A 583 0.30 23.54 9.08
C GLU A 583 -0.36 22.19 8.85
N ASP A 584 -0.50 21.42 9.91
CA ASP A 584 -1.27 20.18 9.90
C ASP A 584 -2.77 20.46 9.66
N LEU A 585 -3.48 19.54 9.00
CA LEU A 585 -4.92 19.68 8.80
C LEU A 585 -5.66 19.69 10.14
N PRO A 586 -6.67 20.55 10.34
CA PRO A 586 -7.46 20.57 11.56
C PRO A 586 -8.12 19.21 11.84
N GLY A 587 -7.92 18.68 13.04
CA GLY A 587 -8.47 17.39 13.46
C GLY A 587 -7.81 16.17 12.79
N ALA A 588 -6.61 16.32 12.23
CA ALA A 588 -5.86 15.22 11.60
C ALA A 588 -5.58 14.04 12.55
N ASP A 589 -5.43 14.34 13.83
CA ASP A 589 -5.06 13.42 14.90
C ASP A 589 -6.25 12.84 15.68
N GLU A 590 -7.47 13.32 15.45
CA GLU A 590 -8.62 12.97 16.26
C GLU A 590 -9.72 12.32 15.41
N PRO A 591 -10.18 11.12 15.79
CA PRO A 591 -11.33 10.52 15.13
C PRO A 591 -12.60 11.30 15.47
N LEU A 592 -13.56 11.31 14.56
CA LEU A 592 -14.88 11.88 14.81
C LEU A 592 -15.51 11.22 16.05
N LYS A 593 -16.13 12.03 16.91
CA LYS A 593 -16.84 11.54 18.12
C LYS A 593 -18.02 10.63 17.77
N GLN A 594 -18.69 10.92 16.66
CA GLN A 594 -19.81 10.14 16.15
C GLN A 594 -19.30 9.13 15.13
N GLU A 595 -19.76 7.89 15.26
CA GLU A 595 -19.45 6.78 14.38
C GLU A 595 -20.59 6.56 13.40
N SER A 596 -20.28 6.55 12.10
CA SER A 596 -21.18 6.15 11.03
C SER A 596 -20.95 4.69 10.69
N VAL A 597 -21.99 3.84 10.75
CA VAL A 597 -21.89 2.41 10.46
C VAL A 597 -23.00 1.97 9.51
N TRP A 598 -22.61 1.27 8.47
CA TRP A 598 -23.50 0.73 7.43
C TRP A 598 -23.21 -0.75 7.24
N TYR A 599 -24.26 -1.54 7.07
CA TYR A 599 -24.18 -2.96 6.76
C TYR A 599 -24.66 -3.22 5.34
N ILE A 600 -23.83 -3.94 4.55
CA ILE A 600 -24.26 -4.54 3.30
C ILE A 600 -24.59 -5.99 3.62
N ARG A 601 -25.90 -6.33 3.67
CA ARG A 601 -26.40 -7.65 4.09
C ARG A 601 -26.45 -8.66 2.96
N SER A 602 -26.59 -8.17 1.72
CA SER A 602 -26.70 -9.01 0.55
C SER A 602 -26.29 -8.27 -0.71
N PHE A 603 -25.82 -9.02 -1.69
CA PHE A 603 -25.62 -8.54 -3.06
C PHE A 603 -25.97 -9.65 -4.04
N GLU A 604 -26.60 -9.27 -5.14
CA GLU A 604 -26.91 -10.17 -6.25
C GLU A 604 -26.82 -9.39 -7.56
N SER A 605 -26.24 -10.00 -8.60
CA SER A 605 -26.26 -9.48 -9.97
C SER A 605 -26.87 -10.50 -10.91
N GLU A 606 -27.62 -10.04 -11.92
CA GLU A 606 -28.26 -10.85 -12.94
C GLU A 606 -28.22 -10.10 -14.27
N GLY A 607 -27.72 -10.76 -15.33
CA GLY A 607 -27.80 -10.21 -16.68
C GLY A 607 -29.25 -10.23 -17.19
N LEU A 608 -29.67 -9.14 -17.83
CA LEU A 608 -30.99 -9.08 -18.45
C LEU A 608 -30.86 -9.33 -19.95
N GLU A 609 -31.74 -10.16 -20.50
CA GLU A 609 -31.81 -10.38 -21.95
C GLU A 609 -32.23 -9.10 -22.69
N ALA A 610 -31.84 -8.99 -23.97
CA ALA A 610 -32.05 -7.82 -24.81
C ALA A 610 -33.55 -7.59 -25.14
#